data_eb919de780df186f33aae464d41a7ffd
#
_entry.id   eb919de780df186f33aae464d41a7ffd
#
_cell.length_a   1.000
_cell.length_b   1.000
_cell.length_c   1.000
_cell.angle_alpha   90.00
_cell.angle_beta   90.00
_cell.angle_gamma   90.00
#
_symmetry.space_group_name_H-M   'P 1'
#
loop_
_entity.id
_entity.type
_entity.pdbx_description
1 polymer ?
#
loop_
_entity_poly.entity_id
_entity_poly.type
_entity_poly.pdbx_seq_one_letter_code
_entity_poly.pdbx_strand_id
1 'polypeptide(L)'
;MLTRTTTFSGDAEFLAKKKSPARKLTYTPRLGLCCIFREAPIAFRTRQAVHLKKFNRQRQMELLSESILLNCRSLLEAVTFCSAHQIGSFRVNSRFFPLKTHPEVGYGLAELPDHSEILTLLDKIRRYAETNDIRLTFHPDQFILLSSPRVEVMHNSIEELSYHAELAELIGADVIMIHGGGAYGDKKSTLQRLSQTIAGLPASIRSRLALENDDRVYTPQDLLPVCEKNGIPLVYDVHHHRCLADGITVKNATDIAIATWNREPLFHLSSPKLGWNGSDPKPHSDMIDPGDFPECWRDKAITIEIEAKAKEIAIEKLVKDLRNMDLPAKRLQKQ
;
A
#
# COMPACT_ATOMS: atom_id res chain seq x y z
N MET A 1 -38.66 59.60 -52.56
CA MET A 1 -38.45 59.46 -51.12
C MET A 1 -37.19 58.63 -50.90
N LEU A 2 -36.15 59.29 -50.40
CA LEU A 2 -34.78 58.82 -50.28
C LEU A 2 -34.69 57.97 -49.01
N THR A 3 -34.11 56.76 -49.11
CA THR A 3 -33.63 56.01 -47.93
C THR A 3 -32.13 55.75 -48.10
N ARG A 4 -31.39 56.32 -47.16
CA ARG A 4 -29.92 56.24 -47.12
C ARG A 4 -29.55 54.88 -46.59
N THR A 5 -28.66 54.18 -47.28
CA THR A 5 -27.91 53.00 -46.76
C THR A 5 -26.59 53.48 -46.19
N THR A 6 -26.39 53.26 -44.90
CA THR A 6 -25.10 53.47 -44.21
C THR A 6 -24.39 52.11 -44.12
N THR A 7 -23.22 52.06 -44.79
CA THR A 7 -22.26 50.97 -44.68
C THR A 7 -21.42 51.16 -43.42
N PHE A 8 -21.39 50.16 -42.54
CA PHE A 8 -20.41 50.06 -41.47
C PHE A 8 -19.33 49.05 -41.88
N SER A 9 -18.12 49.53 -42.07
CA SER A 9 -16.92 48.72 -42.12
C SER A 9 -16.43 48.55 -40.67
N GLY A 10 -16.33 47.32 -40.23
CA GLY A 10 -15.78 46.96 -38.91
C GLY A 10 -14.64 45.98 -39.13
N ASP A 11 -13.42 46.46 -38.88
CA ASP A 11 -12.20 45.67 -38.91
C ASP A 11 -12.24 44.57 -37.85
N ALA A 12 -12.21 43.32 -38.30
CA ALA A 12 -12.08 42.16 -37.42
C ALA A 12 -10.60 41.89 -37.16
N GLU A 13 -10.06 42.47 -36.10
CA GLU A 13 -8.76 42.08 -35.54
C GLU A 13 -8.81 40.63 -35.05
N PHE A 14 -8.10 39.78 -35.76
CA PHE A 14 -7.91 38.36 -35.45
C PHE A 14 -6.96 38.24 -34.27
N LEU A 15 -7.48 38.24 -33.03
CA LEU A 15 -6.73 37.93 -31.80
C LEU A 15 -6.26 36.47 -31.86
N ALA A 16 -5.02 36.28 -32.31
CA ALA A 16 -4.32 35.01 -32.18
C ALA A 16 -4.15 34.67 -30.68
N LYS A 17 -5.01 33.78 -30.15
CA LYS A 17 -4.83 33.17 -28.84
C LYS A 17 -3.50 32.42 -28.82
N LYS A 18 -2.47 32.99 -28.19
CA LYS A 18 -1.25 32.26 -27.81
C LYS A 18 -1.66 31.02 -27.00
N LYS A 19 -1.49 29.83 -27.61
CA LYS A 19 -1.58 28.57 -26.88
C LYS A 19 -0.52 28.59 -25.78
N SER A 20 -0.95 28.64 -24.52
CA SER A 20 -0.09 28.39 -23.38
C SER A 20 0.61 27.03 -23.57
N PRO A 21 1.92 26.93 -23.30
CA PRO A 21 2.59 25.62 -23.37
C PRO A 21 1.87 24.65 -22.45
N ALA A 22 1.51 23.49 -22.98
CA ALA A 22 0.90 22.42 -22.20
C ALA A 22 1.79 22.17 -20.97
N ARG A 23 1.24 22.39 -19.78
CA ARG A 23 1.90 22.10 -18.51
C ARG A 23 2.22 20.61 -18.54
N LYS A 24 3.50 20.26 -18.65
CA LYS A 24 3.97 18.87 -18.53
C LYS A 24 3.46 18.40 -17.17
N LEU A 25 2.51 17.48 -17.14
CA LEU A 25 2.08 16.83 -15.92
C LEU A 25 3.29 16.04 -15.39
N THR A 26 4.02 16.62 -14.46
CA THR A 26 5.04 15.90 -13.70
C THR A 26 4.29 15.05 -12.69
N TYR A 27 4.17 13.77 -12.99
CA TYR A 27 3.68 12.81 -12.01
C TYR A 27 4.67 12.80 -10.84
N THR A 28 4.16 13.03 -9.65
CA THR A 28 4.93 12.89 -8.42
C THR A 28 4.49 11.60 -7.77
N PRO A 29 5.41 10.70 -7.34
CA PRO A 29 5.04 9.50 -6.63
C PRO A 29 4.21 9.81 -5.38
N ARG A 30 3.17 9.02 -5.15
CA ARG A 30 2.37 9.06 -3.94
C ARG A 30 3.14 8.36 -2.82
N LEU A 31 3.43 9.03 -1.71
CA LEU A 31 4.05 8.39 -0.55
C LEU A 31 2.98 7.86 0.40
N GLY A 32 3.21 6.68 0.95
CA GLY A 32 2.30 5.96 1.83
C GLY A 32 2.88 5.69 3.22
N LEU A 33 2.02 5.75 4.23
CA LEU A 33 2.33 5.45 5.62
C LEU A 33 1.90 4.01 5.99
N CYS A 34 2.76 3.30 6.73
CA CYS A 34 2.53 1.89 7.09
C CYS A 34 2.01 1.72 8.52
N CYS A 35 0.76 1.36 8.66
CA CYS A 35 0.08 0.70 9.79
C CYS A 35 -0.07 1.48 11.08
N ILE A 36 0.94 2.23 11.52
CA ILE A 36 0.97 2.89 12.83
C ILE A 36 1.66 4.25 12.74
N PHE A 37 1.46 5.06 13.76
CA PHE A 37 2.05 6.37 13.93
C PHE A 37 3.14 6.36 15.01
N ARG A 38 4.11 7.24 14.91
CA ARG A 38 5.18 7.39 15.90
C ARG A 38 4.90 8.48 16.93
N GLU A 39 4.47 9.65 16.48
CA GLU A 39 4.21 10.83 17.31
C GLU A 39 2.73 11.20 17.33
N ALA A 40 2.01 11.07 16.23
CA ALA A 40 0.58 11.34 16.21
C ALA A 40 -0.17 10.39 17.17
N PRO A 41 -1.11 10.89 17.99
CA PRO A 41 -1.78 10.10 19.03
C PRO A 41 -2.86 9.18 18.47
N ILE A 42 -2.56 8.50 17.35
CA ILE A 42 -3.45 7.57 16.66
C ILE A 42 -2.97 6.15 16.92
N ALA A 43 -3.78 5.35 17.60
CA ALA A 43 -3.41 3.99 18.00
C ALA A 43 -4.52 2.98 17.72
N PHE A 44 -4.14 1.78 17.34
CA PHE A 44 -5.04 0.67 17.08
C PHE A 44 -5.03 -0.33 18.23
N ARG A 45 -6.23 -0.78 18.62
CA ARG A 45 -6.44 -1.76 19.68
C ARG A 45 -6.25 -3.17 19.15
N THR A 46 -5.57 -3.99 19.94
CA THR A 46 -5.47 -5.44 19.72
C THR A 46 -6.10 -6.19 20.88
N ARG A 47 -6.41 -7.47 20.68
CA ARG A 47 -6.90 -8.37 21.74
C ARG A 47 -6.09 -9.67 21.74
N GLN A 48 -5.94 -10.27 22.89
CA GLN A 48 -5.32 -11.58 23.04
C GLN A 48 -6.39 -12.64 23.26
N ALA A 49 -6.35 -13.74 22.52
CA ALA A 49 -7.32 -14.82 22.61
C ALA A 49 -7.38 -15.42 24.03
N VAL A 50 -6.22 -15.58 24.66
CA VAL A 50 -6.11 -16.11 26.06
C VAL A 50 -6.90 -15.26 27.06
N HIS A 51 -6.99 -13.94 26.82
CA HIS A 51 -7.79 -13.07 27.67
C HIS A 51 -9.28 -13.21 27.38
N LEU A 52 -9.68 -13.25 26.11
CA LEU A 52 -11.10 -13.40 25.72
C LEU A 52 -11.70 -14.72 26.15
N LYS A 53 -10.94 -15.82 26.13
CA LYS A 53 -11.39 -17.16 26.59
C LYS A 53 -11.84 -17.22 28.04
N LYS A 54 -11.52 -16.20 28.85
CA LYS A 54 -11.99 -16.11 30.26
C LYS A 54 -13.45 -15.67 30.37
N PHE A 55 -14.07 -15.20 29.28
CA PHE A 55 -15.42 -14.65 29.26
C PHE A 55 -16.37 -15.56 28.46
N ASN A 56 -17.67 -15.46 28.76
CA ASN A 56 -18.71 -16.06 27.93
C ASN A 56 -18.79 -15.35 26.52
N ARG A 57 -19.46 -16.00 25.57
CA ARG A 57 -19.56 -15.51 24.19
C ARG A 57 -20.08 -14.08 24.09
N GLN A 58 -21.13 -13.76 24.83
CA GLN A 58 -21.71 -12.42 24.83
C GLN A 58 -20.64 -11.36 25.21
N ARG A 59 -19.93 -11.58 26.31
CA ARG A 59 -18.90 -10.64 26.76
C ARG A 59 -17.70 -10.58 25.82
N GLN A 60 -17.36 -11.67 25.16
CA GLN A 60 -16.34 -11.68 24.09
C GLN A 60 -16.74 -10.75 22.95
N MET A 61 -18.00 -10.83 22.47
CA MET A 61 -18.51 -9.99 21.38
C MET A 61 -18.56 -8.51 21.77
N GLU A 62 -18.98 -8.19 23.00
CA GLU A 62 -18.95 -6.79 23.50
C GLU A 62 -17.52 -6.23 23.49
N LEU A 63 -16.53 -6.97 24.01
CA LEU A 63 -15.14 -6.54 24.06
C LEU A 63 -14.49 -6.40 22.66
N LEU A 64 -14.87 -7.27 21.74
CA LEU A 64 -14.41 -7.19 20.34
C LEU A 64 -15.05 -6.02 19.62
N SER A 65 -16.36 -5.83 19.77
CA SER A 65 -17.10 -4.72 19.20
C SER A 65 -16.54 -3.36 19.65
N GLU A 66 -16.32 -3.19 20.95
CA GLU A 66 -15.66 -2.00 21.51
C GLU A 66 -14.30 -1.72 20.87
N SER A 67 -13.47 -2.76 20.69
CA SER A 67 -12.14 -2.60 20.09
C SER A 67 -12.20 -2.25 18.62
N ILE A 68 -13.15 -2.83 17.89
CA ILE A 68 -13.36 -2.54 16.47
C ILE A 68 -13.88 -1.12 16.27
N LEU A 69 -14.81 -0.66 17.10
CA LEU A 69 -15.29 0.75 17.04
C LEU A 69 -14.14 1.73 17.28
N LEU A 70 -13.28 1.47 18.26
CA LEU A 70 -12.09 2.30 18.49
C LEU A 70 -11.15 2.27 17.26
N ASN A 71 -10.92 1.10 16.67
CA ASN A 71 -10.09 0.97 15.47
C ASN A 71 -10.69 1.70 14.26
N CYS A 72 -12.01 1.65 14.07
CA CYS A 72 -12.68 2.41 13.01
C CYS A 72 -12.50 3.93 13.19
N ARG A 73 -12.63 4.42 14.42
CA ARG A 73 -12.37 5.84 14.72
C ARG A 73 -10.90 6.19 14.47
N SER A 74 -9.96 5.37 14.94
CA SER A 74 -8.53 5.56 14.68
C SER A 74 -8.17 5.52 13.19
N LEU A 75 -8.82 4.66 12.39
CA LEU A 75 -8.59 4.64 10.94
C LEU A 75 -9.13 5.91 10.26
N LEU A 76 -10.28 6.41 10.69
CA LEU A 76 -10.80 7.70 10.19
C LEU A 76 -9.84 8.86 10.54
N GLU A 77 -9.29 8.88 11.75
CA GLU A 77 -8.26 9.83 12.16
C GLU A 77 -6.98 9.67 11.32
N ALA A 78 -6.56 8.42 11.06
CA ALA A 78 -5.38 8.12 10.25
C ALA A 78 -5.50 8.64 8.81
N VAL A 79 -6.63 8.40 8.14
CA VAL A 79 -6.84 8.91 6.77
C VAL A 79 -6.99 10.44 6.75
N THR A 80 -7.55 11.02 7.81
CA THR A 80 -7.64 12.48 7.99
C THR A 80 -6.26 13.10 8.17
N PHE A 81 -5.41 12.48 9.00
CA PHE A 81 -4.01 12.87 9.17
C PHE A 81 -3.25 12.80 7.84
N CYS A 82 -3.36 11.67 7.12
CA CYS A 82 -2.69 11.50 5.83
C CYS A 82 -3.08 12.60 4.84
N SER A 83 -4.36 12.93 4.74
CA SER A 83 -4.84 14.02 3.89
C SER A 83 -4.24 15.38 4.29
N ALA A 84 -4.22 15.70 5.58
CA ALA A 84 -3.68 16.96 6.10
C ALA A 84 -2.15 17.10 5.88
N HIS A 85 -1.42 15.99 5.87
CA HIS A 85 0.04 15.93 5.74
C HIS A 85 0.52 15.57 4.32
N GLN A 86 -0.37 15.55 3.32
CA GLN A 86 -0.03 15.21 1.93
C GLN A 86 0.56 13.79 1.78
N ILE A 87 0.17 12.87 2.66
CA ILE A 87 0.47 11.44 2.58
C ILE A 87 -0.65 10.80 1.78
N GLY A 88 -0.35 10.27 0.59
CA GLY A 88 -1.37 9.84 -0.36
C GLY A 88 -1.85 8.40 -0.20
N SER A 89 -1.25 7.61 0.71
CA SER A 89 -1.65 6.22 0.96
C SER A 89 -1.50 5.85 2.43
N PHE A 90 -2.37 4.97 2.91
CA PHE A 90 -2.27 4.37 4.24
C PHE A 90 -2.43 2.86 4.17
N ARG A 91 -1.41 2.12 4.61
CA ARG A 91 -1.47 0.67 4.81
C ARG A 91 -2.20 0.38 6.12
N VAL A 92 -3.37 -0.22 6.01
CA VAL A 92 -4.19 -0.56 7.18
C VAL A 92 -3.56 -1.73 7.94
N ASN A 93 -3.60 -1.67 9.27
CA ASN A 93 -3.08 -2.73 10.12
C ASN A 93 -3.83 -4.05 9.87
N SER A 94 -3.12 -5.15 9.63
CA SER A 94 -3.70 -6.49 9.38
C SER A 94 -4.59 -6.99 10.52
N ARG A 95 -4.35 -6.53 11.76
CA ARG A 95 -5.15 -6.86 12.94
C ARG A 95 -6.23 -5.83 13.24
N PHE A 96 -6.69 -5.11 12.22
CA PHE A 96 -7.71 -4.08 12.35
C PHE A 96 -9.00 -4.59 13.00
N PHE A 97 -9.42 -5.82 12.65
CA PHE A 97 -10.44 -6.59 13.35
C PHE A 97 -9.75 -7.69 14.16
N PRO A 98 -9.49 -7.45 15.48
CA PRO A 98 -8.72 -8.37 16.29
C PRO A 98 -9.35 -9.77 16.34
N LEU A 99 -8.54 -10.80 16.08
CA LEU A 99 -8.94 -12.22 16.23
C LEU A 99 -10.10 -12.66 15.33
N LYS A 100 -10.39 -11.98 14.23
CA LYS A 100 -11.53 -12.24 13.33
C LYS A 100 -11.57 -13.70 12.86
N THR A 101 -10.42 -14.28 12.51
CA THR A 101 -10.25 -15.63 11.97
C THR A 101 -9.82 -16.66 13.03
N HIS A 102 -9.77 -16.26 14.31
CA HIS A 102 -9.28 -17.16 15.35
C HIS A 102 -10.26 -18.34 15.57
N PRO A 103 -9.80 -19.63 15.59
CA PRO A 103 -10.67 -20.79 15.56
C PRO A 103 -11.65 -20.90 16.75
N GLU A 104 -11.31 -20.35 17.92
CA GLU A 104 -12.14 -20.48 19.12
C GLU A 104 -12.90 -19.19 19.48
N VAL A 105 -12.34 -18.01 19.17
CA VAL A 105 -12.93 -16.71 19.55
C VAL A 105 -13.22 -15.83 18.34
N GLY A 106 -13.01 -16.33 17.10
CA GLY A 106 -13.37 -15.67 15.87
C GLY A 106 -14.87 -15.38 15.78
N TYR A 107 -15.28 -14.50 14.88
CA TYR A 107 -16.66 -13.98 14.84
C TYR A 107 -17.06 -13.53 13.43
N GLY A 108 -18.36 -13.56 13.17
CA GLY A 108 -18.99 -12.84 12.07
C GLY A 108 -19.25 -11.38 12.45
N LEU A 109 -19.25 -10.46 11.47
CA LEU A 109 -19.56 -9.06 11.74
C LEU A 109 -20.97 -8.89 12.33
N ALA A 110 -21.93 -9.69 11.89
CA ALA A 110 -23.31 -9.65 12.36
C ALA A 110 -23.49 -10.11 13.83
N GLU A 111 -22.48 -10.78 14.41
CA GLU A 111 -22.52 -11.18 15.82
C GLU A 111 -22.15 -10.04 16.77
N LEU A 112 -21.55 -8.95 16.24
CA LEU A 112 -21.10 -7.83 17.05
C LEU A 112 -22.30 -6.95 17.46
N PRO A 113 -22.41 -6.57 18.75
CA PRO A 113 -23.49 -5.70 19.21
C PRO A 113 -23.62 -4.40 18.43
N ASP A 114 -22.48 -3.78 18.10
CA ASP A 114 -22.42 -2.48 17.42
C ASP A 114 -22.24 -2.62 15.90
N HIS A 115 -22.64 -3.74 15.32
CA HIS A 115 -22.48 -4.03 13.88
C HIS A 115 -22.91 -2.88 12.95
N SER A 116 -24.07 -2.27 13.20
CA SER A 116 -24.59 -1.18 12.35
C SER A 116 -23.73 0.09 12.45
N GLU A 117 -23.23 0.45 13.64
CA GLU A 117 -22.31 1.58 13.82
C GLU A 117 -20.96 1.31 13.15
N ILE A 118 -20.44 0.08 13.28
CA ILE A 118 -19.19 -0.34 12.64
C ILE A 118 -19.31 -0.18 11.12
N LEU A 119 -20.37 -0.68 10.49
CA LEU A 119 -20.58 -0.53 9.04
C LEU A 119 -20.69 0.94 8.61
N THR A 120 -21.37 1.75 9.41
CA THR A 120 -21.49 3.20 9.15
C THR A 120 -20.12 3.89 9.19
N LEU A 121 -19.26 3.54 10.16
CA LEU A 121 -17.91 4.08 10.25
C LEU A 121 -17.01 3.61 9.10
N LEU A 122 -17.10 2.34 8.69
CA LEU A 122 -16.33 1.81 7.56
C LEU A 122 -16.72 2.50 6.24
N ASP A 123 -18.03 2.73 5.99
CA ASP A 123 -18.47 3.51 4.83
C ASP A 123 -18.01 4.97 4.88
N LYS A 124 -18.01 5.59 6.06
CA LYS A 124 -17.47 6.94 6.25
C LYS A 124 -15.97 7.00 5.93
N ILE A 125 -15.18 6.01 6.37
CA ILE A 125 -13.75 5.89 6.07
C ILE A 125 -13.55 5.78 4.57
N ARG A 126 -14.26 4.87 3.91
CA ARG A 126 -14.21 4.66 2.47
C ARG A 126 -14.47 5.97 1.71
N ARG A 127 -15.59 6.64 1.99
CA ARG A 127 -15.96 7.90 1.33
C ARG A 127 -14.93 9.01 1.59
N TYR A 128 -14.40 9.09 2.81
CA TYR A 128 -13.38 10.08 3.13
C TYR A 128 -12.10 9.82 2.33
N ALA A 129 -11.63 8.58 2.29
CA ALA A 129 -10.45 8.18 1.54
C ALA A 129 -10.60 8.46 0.04
N GLU A 130 -11.75 8.06 -0.55
CA GLU A 130 -12.08 8.33 -1.95
C GLU A 130 -12.11 9.84 -2.26
N THR A 131 -12.80 10.63 -1.42
CA THR A 131 -12.95 12.09 -1.62
C THR A 131 -11.63 12.84 -1.54
N ASN A 132 -10.72 12.39 -0.70
CA ASN A 132 -9.42 13.03 -0.46
C ASN A 132 -8.25 12.34 -1.19
N ASP A 133 -8.55 11.41 -2.10
CA ASP A 133 -7.56 10.66 -2.88
C ASP A 133 -6.50 9.95 -2.00
N ILE A 134 -6.93 9.33 -0.89
CA ILE A 134 -6.09 8.52 -0.02
C ILE A 134 -6.27 7.04 -0.38
N ARG A 135 -5.24 6.42 -0.90
CA ARG A 135 -5.23 5.00 -1.23
C ARG A 135 -5.14 4.16 0.04
N LEU A 136 -5.97 3.12 0.17
CA LEU A 136 -5.92 2.15 1.25
C LEU A 136 -5.40 0.81 0.75
N THR A 137 -4.51 0.19 1.52
CA THR A 137 -3.88 -1.08 1.20
C THR A 137 -3.81 -1.98 2.42
N PHE A 138 -3.60 -3.28 2.21
CA PHE A 138 -3.29 -4.24 3.26
C PHE A 138 -1.99 -4.99 2.96
N HIS A 139 -1.24 -5.26 4.02
CA HIS A 139 -0.17 -6.23 4.03
C HIS A 139 -0.40 -7.18 5.20
N PRO A 140 -1.10 -8.31 4.95
CA PRO A 140 -1.30 -9.34 5.97
C PRO A 140 0.01 -9.84 6.56
N ASP A 141 -0.08 -10.44 7.74
CA ASP A 141 1.08 -10.97 8.46
C ASP A 141 1.82 -12.03 7.61
N GLN A 142 3.14 -12.14 7.81
CA GLN A 142 4.03 -13.07 7.10
C GLN A 142 3.66 -14.57 7.24
N PHE A 143 2.65 -14.90 8.05
CA PHE A 143 2.16 -16.27 8.22
C PHE A 143 1.19 -16.71 7.12
N ILE A 144 0.82 -15.84 6.17
CA ILE A 144 0.05 -16.21 4.98
C ILE A 144 0.95 -16.89 3.97
N LEU A 145 0.80 -18.19 3.84
CA LEU A 145 1.71 -19.06 3.08
C LEU A 145 0.95 -19.91 2.06
N LEU A 146 0.52 -19.28 0.95
CA LEU A 146 -0.21 -19.95 -0.14
C LEU A 146 0.59 -21.04 -0.86
N SER A 147 1.91 -21.01 -0.71
CA SER A 147 2.82 -22.01 -1.26
C SER A 147 3.13 -23.18 -0.32
N SER A 148 2.54 -23.18 0.89
CA SER A 148 2.80 -24.23 1.87
C SER A 148 2.40 -25.62 1.39
N PRO A 149 3.24 -26.67 1.61
CA PRO A 149 2.86 -28.04 1.35
C PRO A 149 1.85 -28.60 2.38
N ARG A 150 1.64 -27.91 3.51
CA ARG A 150 0.69 -28.29 4.55
C ARG A 150 -0.68 -27.68 4.26
N VAL A 151 -1.66 -28.56 4.04
CA VAL A 151 -3.05 -28.18 3.68
C VAL A 151 -3.67 -27.25 4.72
N GLU A 152 -3.47 -27.53 6.01
CA GLU A 152 -3.99 -26.72 7.12
C GLU A 152 -3.45 -25.27 7.08
N VAL A 153 -2.14 -25.08 6.81
CA VAL A 153 -1.53 -23.76 6.70
C VAL A 153 -2.08 -22.99 5.50
N MET A 154 -2.28 -23.69 4.39
CA MET A 154 -2.88 -23.09 3.19
C MET A 154 -4.34 -22.69 3.45
N HIS A 155 -5.13 -23.55 4.11
CA HIS A 155 -6.52 -23.26 4.47
C HIS A 155 -6.62 -22.01 5.35
N ASN A 156 -5.86 -21.96 6.46
CA ASN A 156 -5.83 -20.80 7.36
C ASN A 156 -5.38 -19.52 6.63
N SER A 157 -4.45 -19.65 5.67
CA SER A 157 -4.02 -18.52 4.83
C SER A 157 -5.14 -17.98 3.94
N ILE A 158 -5.98 -18.86 3.39
CA ILE A 158 -7.13 -18.48 2.56
C ILE A 158 -8.22 -17.84 3.43
N GLU A 159 -8.47 -18.36 4.63
CA GLU A 159 -9.42 -17.74 5.58
C GLU A 159 -8.98 -16.32 5.97
N GLU A 160 -7.70 -16.13 6.24
CA GLU A 160 -7.16 -14.81 6.59
C GLU A 160 -7.24 -13.85 5.39
N LEU A 161 -6.97 -14.31 4.17
CA LEU A 161 -7.13 -13.51 2.95
C LEU A 161 -8.61 -13.20 2.66
N SER A 162 -9.53 -14.10 3.00
CA SER A 162 -10.98 -13.88 2.87
C SER A 162 -11.44 -12.75 3.79
N TYR A 163 -10.95 -12.74 5.02
CA TYR A 163 -11.17 -11.64 5.96
C TYR A 163 -10.65 -10.29 5.42
N HIS A 164 -9.40 -10.27 4.91
CA HIS A 164 -8.83 -9.06 4.34
C HIS A 164 -9.60 -8.58 3.10
N ALA A 165 -10.10 -9.50 2.27
CA ALA A 165 -10.91 -9.16 1.11
C ALA A 165 -12.29 -8.57 1.50
N GLU A 166 -12.96 -9.15 2.52
CA GLU A 166 -14.19 -8.60 3.11
C GLU A 166 -13.97 -7.16 3.58
N LEU A 167 -12.92 -6.95 4.37
CA LEU A 167 -12.62 -5.64 4.92
C LEU A 167 -12.18 -4.64 3.84
N ALA A 168 -11.38 -5.09 2.87
CA ALA A 168 -10.95 -4.26 1.74
C ALA A 168 -12.14 -3.75 0.92
N GLU A 169 -13.18 -4.57 0.73
CA GLU A 169 -14.41 -4.14 0.07
C GLU A 169 -15.16 -3.07 0.87
N LEU A 170 -15.27 -3.24 2.19
CA LEU A 170 -15.96 -2.30 3.06
C LEU A 170 -15.29 -0.93 3.13
N ILE A 171 -13.96 -0.85 3.10
CA ILE A 171 -13.22 0.42 3.21
C ILE A 171 -12.65 0.94 1.88
N GLY A 172 -12.83 0.23 0.77
CA GLY A 172 -12.31 0.62 -0.53
C GLY A 172 -10.81 0.40 -0.72
N ALA A 173 -10.19 -0.53 0.03
CA ALA A 173 -8.78 -0.89 -0.22
C ALA A 173 -8.65 -1.71 -1.50
N ASP A 174 -7.67 -1.37 -2.34
CA ASP A 174 -7.52 -1.97 -3.67
C ASP A 174 -6.42 -3.05 -3.76
N VAL A 175 -5.55 -3.16 -2.75
CA VAL A 175 -4.44 -4.10 -2.73
C VAL A 175 -4.37 -4.86 -1.41
N ILE A 176 -4.21 -6.18 -1.52
CA ILE A 176 -3.81 -7.08 -0.44
C ILE A 176 -2.51 -7.74 -0.90
N MET A 177 -1.37 -7.28 -0.40
CA MET A 177 -0.07 -7.80 -0.80
C MET A 177 0.44 -8.85 0.18
N ILE A 178 1.08 -9.88 -0.36
CA ILE A 178 1.73 -10.94 0.42
C ILE A 178 3.08 -11.30 -0.18
N HIS A 179 3.99 -11.81 0.63
CA HIS A 179 5.22 -12.42 0.14
C HIS A 179 4.98 -13.79 -0.52
N GLY A 180 5.90 -14.24 -1.36
CA GLY A 180 5.84 -15.56 -2.01
C GLY A 180 5.93 -16.74 -1.03
N GLY A 181 6.37 -16.51 0.20
CA GLY A 181 6.54 -17.52 1.23
C GLY A 181 7.89 -18.25 1.18
N GLY A 182 7.96 -19.45 1.75
CA GLY A 182 9.19 -20.24 1.77
C GLY A 182 9.41 -21.08 0.52
N ALA A 183 10.66 -21.50 0.25
CA ALA A 183 10.99 -22.36 -0.90
C ALA A 183 10.71 -23.86 -0.65
N TYR A 184 10.55 -24.28 0.58
CA TYR A 184 10.25 -25.67 0.98
C TYR A 184 11.12 -26.73 0.29
N GLY A 185 12.43 -26.46 0.17
CA GLY A 185 13.41 -27.35 -0.42
C GLY A 185 13.58 -27.25 -1.95
N ASP A 186 12.53 -26.93 -2.69
CA ASP A 186 12.59 -26.70 -4.15
C ASP A 186 11.76 -25.46 -4.55
N LYS A 187 12.47 -24.41 -4.94
CA LYS A 187 11.89 -23.12 -5.32
C LYS A 187 10.94 -23.27 -6.53
N LYS A 188 11.30 -24.06 -7.53
CA LYS A 188 10.51 -24.21 -8.76
C LYS A 188 9.16 -24.88 -8.49
N SER A 189 9.15 -26.01 -7.78
CA SER A 189 7.90 -26.70 -7.45
C SER A 189 7.03 -25.86 -6.50
N THR A 190 7.67 -25.08 -5.62
CA THR A 190 6.95 -24.17 -4.71
C THR A 190 6.27 -23.02 -5.46
N LEU A 191 6.92 -22.42 -6.44
CA LEU A 191 6.32 -21.40 -7.31
C LEU A 191 5.17 -21.95 -8.15
N GLN A 192 5.29 -23.21 -8.63
CA GLN A 192 4.19 -23.89 -9.32
C GLN A 192 2.97 -24.08 -8.40
N ARG A 193 3.18 -24.53 -7.16
CA ARG A 193 2.14 -24.69 -6.15
C ARG A 193 1.51 -23.34 -5.81
N LEU A 194 2.32 -22.28 -5.58
CA LEU A 194 1.84 -20.92 -5.36
C LEU A 194 0.91 -20.48 -6.49
N SER A 195 1.35 -20.64 -7.75
CA SER A 195 0.56 -20.29 -8.93
C SER A 195 -0.76 -21.07 -9.01
N GLN A 196 -0.74 -22.37 -8.70
CA GLN A 196 -1.95 -23.20 -8.69
C GLN A 196 -2.93 -22.77 -7.59
N THR A 197 -2.43 -22.47 -6.39
CA THR A 197 -3.25 -21.99 -5.28
C THR A 197 -3.90 -20.64 -5.63
N ILE A 198 -3.14 -19.68 -6.17
CA ILE A 198 -3.67 -18.38 -6.60
C ILE A 198 -4.75 -18.53 -7.66
N ALA A 199 -4.56 -19.42 -8.65
CA ALA A 199 -5.55 -19.67 -9.69
C ALA A 199 -6.88 -20.19 -9.13
N GLY A 200 -6.85 -20.93 -8.01
CA GLY A 200 -8.02 -21.47 -7.31
C GLY A 200 -8.68 -20.52 -6.30
N LEU A 201 -8.11 -19.34 -6.04
CA LEU A 201 -8.68 -18.38 -5.08
C LEU A 201 -9.99 -17.78 -5.57
N PRO A 202 -10.93 -17.45 -4.67
CA PRO A 202 -12.11 -16.66 -5.00
C PRO A 202 -11.76 -15.33 -5.69
N ALA A 203 -12.63 -14.88 -6.58
CA ALA A 203 -12.43 -13.63 -7.32
C ALA A 203 -12.31 -12.40 -6.39
N SER A 204 -13.03 -12.40 -5.26
CA SER A 204 -12.97 -11.35 -4.23
C SER A 204 -11.58 -11.17 -3.64
N ILE A 205 -10.82 -12.26 -3.45
CA ILE A 205 -9.43 -12.23 -3.00
C ILE A 205 -8.51 -11.88 -4.18
N ARG A 206 -8.62 -12.64 -5.29
CA ARG A 206 -7.68 -12.54 -6.42
C ARG A 206 -7.66 -11.16 -7.08
N SER A 207 -8.81 -10.45 -7.12
CA SER A 207 -8.90 -9.11 -7.72
C SER A 207 -8.05 -8.05 -6.99
N ARG A 208 -7.73 -8.29 -5.71
CA ARG A 208 -6.93 -7.39 -4.87
C ARG A 208 -5.55 -7.94 -4.52
N LEU A 209 -5.33 -9.24 -4.76
CA LEU A 209 -4.06 -9.90 -4.41
C LEU A 209 -2.91 -9.35 -5.24
N ALA A 210 -1.77 -9.14 -4.59
CA ALA A 210 -0.49 -8.84 -5.21
C ALA A 210 0.62 -9.63 -4.50
N LEU A 211 1.69 -9.98 -5.24
CA LEU A 211 2.88 -10.62 -4.66
C LEU A 211 3.99 -9.60 -4.51
N GLU A 212 4.75 -9.71 -3.43
CA GLU A 212 5.93 -8.89 -3.14
C GLU A 212 7.19 -9.73 -3.14
N ASN A 213 8.27 -9.22 -3.74
CA ASN A 213 9.60 -9.80 -3.63
C ASN A 213 10.15 -9.62 -2.22
N ASP A 214 10.92 -10.59 -1.74
CA ASP A 214 11.48 -10.58 -0.39
C ASP A 214 13.02 -10.54 -0.38
N ASP A 215 13.59 -10.36 0.82
CA ASP A 215 15.03 -10.22 1.06
C ASP A 215 15.76 -11.56 1.25
N ARG A 216 15.10 -12.73 1.04
CA ARG A 216 15.63 -14.05 1.40
C ARG A 216 15.41 -15.14 0.37
N VAL A 217 14.23 -15.17 -0.26
CA VAL A 217 13.79 -16.31 -1.07
C VAL A 217 13.44 -15.90 -2.50
N TYR A 218 12.55 -14.93 -2.68
CA TYR A 218 11.97 -14.63 -3.99
C TYR A 218 12.31 -13.22 -4.47
N THR A 219 13.09 -13.19 -5.55
CA THR A 219 13.43 -11.96 -6.28
C THR A 219 12.27 -11.52 -7.18
N PRO A 220 12.31 -10.30 -7.75
CA PRO A 220 11.36 -9.89 -8.77
C PRO A 220 11.27 -10.87 -9.97
N GLN A 221 12.42 -11.38 -10.45
CA GLN A 221 12.44 -12.35 -11.57
C GLN A 221 11.80 -13.70 -11.22
N ASP A 222 11.88 -14.15 -9.97
CA ASP A 222 11.23 -15.37 -9.52
C ASP A 222 9.70 -15.27 -9.54
N LEU A 223 9.16 -14.12 -9.07
CA LEU A 223 7.73 -13.93 -8.91
C LEU A 223 7.02 -13.48 -10.19
N LEU A 224 7.73 -12.80 -11.10
CA LEU A 224 7.15 -12.28 -12.34
C LEU A 224 6.34 -13.33 -13.14
N PRO A 225 6.86 -14.55 -13.41
CA PRO A 225 6.10 -15.56 -14.15
C PRO A 225 4.80 -16.00 -13.43
N VAL A 226 4.80 -15.98 -12.09
CA VAL A 226 3.60 -16.30 -11.30
C VAL A 226 2.58 -15.17 -11.43
N CYS A 227 3.03 -13.91 -11.32
CA CYS A 227 2.19 -12.73 -11.47
C CYS A 227 1.54 -12.68 -12.85
N GLU A 228 2.32 -12.80 -13.92
CA GLU A 228 1.84 -12.78 -15.30
C GLU A 228 0.83 -13.89 -15.58
N LYS A 229 1.15 -15.14 -15.19
CA LYS A 229 0.29 -16.30 -15.42
C LYS A 229 -1.06 -16.17 -14.72
N ASN A 230 -1.12 -15.54 -13.56
CA ASN A 230 -2.33 -15.42 -12.75
C ASN A 230 -3.03 -14.06 -12.93
N GLY A 231 -2.46 -13.11 -13.67
CA GLY A 231 -3.00 -11.78 -13.87
C GLY A 231 -3.06 -10.97 -12.56
N ILE A 232 -2.09 -11.18 -11.64
CA ILE A 232 -1.97 -10.43 -10.39
C ILE A 232 -0.72 -9.57 -10.40
N PRO A 233 -0.74 -8.39 -9.74
CA PRO A 233 0.40 -7.47 -9.75
C PRO A 233 1.61 -7.95 -8.95
N LEU A 234 2.79 -7.48 -9.34
CA LEU A 234 4.03 -7.54 -8.56
C LEU A 234 4.24 -6.21 -7.82
N VAL A 235 4.20 -6.25 -6.50
CA VAL A 235 4.69 -5.15 -5.64
C VAL A 235 6.20 -5.23 -5.61
N TYR A 236 6.87 -4.16 -6.03
CA TYR A 236 8.32 -4.12 -6.05
C TYR A 236 8.88 -3.42 -4.81
N ASP A 237 9.52 -4.21 -3.93
CA ASP A 237 10.35 -3.68 -2.85
C ASP A 237 11.79 -3.57 -3.31
N VAL A 238 12.29 -2.34 -3.42
CA VAL A 238 13.64 -2.05 -3.89
C VAL A 238 14.71 -2.39 -2.86
N HIS A 239 14.39 -2.31 -1.57
CA HIS A 239 15.30 -2.66 -0.50
C HIS A 239 15.54 -4.18 -0.46
N HIS A 240 14.45 -4.96 -0.51
CA HIS A 240 14.53 -6.41 -0.60
C HIS A 240 15.31 -6.86 -1.83
N HIS A 241 15.06 -6.24 -3.00
CA HIS A 241 15.80 -6.55 -4.22
C HIS A 241 17.30 -6.24 -4.10
N ARG A 242 17.68 -5.15 -3.42
CA ARG A 242 19.08 -4.85 -3.14
C ARG A 242 19.73 -5.84 -2.16
N CYS A 243 18.95 -6.38 -1.21
CA CYS A 243 19.41 -7.42 -0.28
C CYS A 243 19.56 -8.79 -0.98
N LEU A 244 18.65 -9.11 -1.92
CA LEU A 244 18.62 -10.35 -2.69
C LEU A 244 18.63 -10.03 -4.19
N ALA A 245 19.82 -9.66 -4.70
CA ALA A 245 19.96 -9.27 -6.10
C ALA A 245 19.83 -10.48 -7.05
N ASP A 246 19.19 -10.28 -8.21
CA ASP A 246 18.95 -11.25 -9.25
C ASP A 246 19.62 -10.91 -10.59
N GLY A 247 20.46 -9.89 -10.59
CA GLY A 247 21.24 -9.45 -11.76
C GLY A 247 20.54 -8.43 -12.65
N ILE A 248 19.24 -8.12 -12.45
CA ILE A 248 18.60 -7.01 -13.16
C ILE A 248 18.80 -5.69 -12.41
N THR A 249 18.76 -4.59 -13.14
CA THR A 249 18.87 -3.27 -12.54
C THR A 249 17.58 -2.85 -11.86
N VAL A 250 17.66 -1.92 -10.88
CA VAL A 250 16.48 -1.32 -10.24
C VAL A 250 15.51 -0.75 -11.29
N LYS A 251 16.04 -0.13 -12.36
CA LYS A 251 15.21 0.40 -13.44
C LYS A 251 14.44 -0.73 -14.16
N ASN A 252 15.11 -1.81 -14.51
CA ASN A 252 14.47 -2.94 -15.19
C ASN A 252 13.44 -3.62 -14.29
N ALA A 253 13.77 -3.85 -13.01
CA ALA A 253 12.84 -4.38 -12.01
C ALA A 253 11.59 -3.48 -11.87
N THR A 254 11.80 -2.15 -11.84
CA THR A 254 10.72 -1.17 -11.84
C THR A 254 9.80 -1.33 -13.07
N ASP A 255 10.39 -1.37 -14.26
CA ASP A 255 9.63 -1.39 -15.51
C ASP A 255 8.83 -2.71 -15.66
N ILE A 256 9.41 -3.87 -15.32
CA ILE A 256 8.70 -5.16 -15.35
C ILE A 256 7.61 -5.23 -14.29
N ALA A 257 7.85 -4.71 -13.09
CA ALA A 257 6.83 -4.68 -12.05
C ALA A 257 5.63 -3.79 -12.48
N ILE A 258 5.89 -2.58 -13.00
CA ILE A 258 4.82 -1.69 -13.50
C ILE A 258 3.98 -2.38 -14.58
N ALA A 259 4.59 -3.15 -15.46
CA ALA A 259 3.88 -3.85 -16.54
C ALA A 259 2.85 -4.88 -16.05
N THR A 260 2.96 -5.37 -14.81
CA THR A 260 1.99 -6.30 -14.21
C THR A 260 0.73 -5.61 -13.66
N TRP A 261 0.73 -4.27 -13.56
CA TRP A 261 -0.35 -3.52 -12.95
C TRP A 261 -1.37 -3.04 -13.97
N ASN A 262 -2.65 -3.22 -13.66
CA ASN A 262 -3.79 -2.66 -14.39
C ASN A 262 -4.40 -1.41 -13.70
N ARG A 263 -3.76 -0.95 -12.63
CA ARG A 263 -4.07 0.24 -11.83
C ARG A 263 -2.77 0.88 -11.33
N GLU A 264 -2.84 1.94 -10.52
CA GLU A 264 -1.63 2.59 -9.98
C GLU A 264 -0.72 1.57 -9.29
N PRO A 265 0.54 1.40 -9.73
CA PRO A 265 1.48 0.46 -9.11
C PRO A 265 1.77 0.80 -7.66
N LEU A 266 2.00 -0.23 -6.85
CA LEU A 266 2.39 -0.11 -5.44
C LEU A 266 3.78 -0.69 -5.25
N PHE A 267 4.66 0.11 -4.66
CA PHE A 267 6.06 -0.22 -4.39
C PHE A 267 6.40 0.04 -2.94
N HIS A 268 7.51 -0.55 -2.47
CA HIS A 268 8.03 -0.30 -1.13
C HIS A 268 9.43 0.30 -1.17
N LEU A 269 9.70 1.14 -0.16
CA LEU A 269 10.99 1.76 0.05
C LEU A 269 11.38 1.72 1.52
N SER A 270 12.55 1.18 1.80
CA SER A 270 13.23 1.30 3.08
C SER A 270 14.72 1.52 2.89
N SER A 271 15.41 1.88 3.97
CA SER A 271 16.88 1.97 4.03
C SER A 271 17.41 1.01 5.10
N PRO A 272 18.60 0.45 4.92
CA PRO A 272 19.21 -0.46 5.89
C PRO A 272 19.60 0.27 7.18
N LYS A 273 19.27 -0.33 8.33
CA LYS A 273 19.56 0.25 9.65
C LYS A 273 21.03 0.59 9.88
N LEU A 274 21.92 -0.26 9.40
CA LEU A 274 23.38 -0.10 9.55
C LEU A 274 24.07 0.37 8.26
N GLY A 275 23.29 0.86 7.28
CA GLY A 275 23.78 1.18 5.95
C GLY A 275 24.13 -0.06 5.12
N TRP A 276 24.34 0.12 3.82
CA TRP A 276 24.60 -0.97 2.87
C TRP A 276 25.93 -1.71 3.13
N ASN A 277 26.89 -1.07 3.78
CA ASN A 277 28.18 -1.67 4.18
C ASN A 277 28.15 -2.27 5.59
N GLY A 278 27.00 -2.27 6.25
CA GLY A 278 26.82 -2.88 7.57
C GLY A 278 26.84 -4.41 7.52
N SER A 279 26.88 -5.04 8.70
CA SER A 279 26.91 -6.51 8.83
C SER A 279 25.64 -7.22 8.34
N ASP A 280 24.50 -6.54 8.39
CA ASP A 280 23.21 -7.03 7.88
C ASP A 280 22.40 -5.84 7.33
N PRO A 281 22.21 -5.75 6.01
CA PRO A 281 21.45 -4.65 5.40
C PRO A 281 19.92 -4.84 5.49
N LYS A 282 19.43 -6.01 5.86
CA LYS A 282 17.98 -6.33 5.83
C LYS A 282 17.14 -5.54 6.83
N PRO A 283 17.55 -5.35 8.11
CA PRO A 283 16.72 -4.59 9.05
C PRO A 283 16.55 -3.12 8.63
N HIS A 284 15.29 -2.68 8.63
CA HIS A 284 14.92 -1.32 8.24
C HIS A 284 15.40 -0.27 9.25
N SER A 285 15.84 0.88 8.74
CA SER A 285 16.22 2.07 9.49
C SER A 285 14.99 2.80 10.06
N ASP A 286 15.24 3.74 10.97
CA ASP A 286 14.21 4.68 11.43
C ASP A 286 13.83 5.69 10.34
N MET A 287 14.79 6.08 9.51
CA MET A 287 14.61 7.07 8.43
C MET A 287 14.97 6.48 7.07
N ILE A 288 14.54 7.14 6.01
CA ILE A 288 14.99 6.84 4.65
C ILE A 288 16.18 7.71 4.31
N ASP A 289 17.26 7.08 3.84
CA ASP A 289 18.33 7.80 3.16
C ASP A 289 17.82 8.25 1.78
N PRO A 290 17.79 9.55 1.45
CA PRO A 290 17.31 10.01 0.15
C PRO A 290 18.10 9.45 -1.04
N GLY A 291 19.36 8.99 -0.84
CA GLY A 291 20.15 8.27 -1.82
C GLY A 291 19.58 6.87 -2.16
N ASP A 292 18.75 6.30 -1.31
CA ASP A 292 18.08 5.02 -1.56
C ASP A 292 16.84 5.15 -2.44
N PHE A 293 16.31 6.37 -2.59
CA PHE A 293 15.17 6.64 -3.45
C PHE A 293 15.58 6.48 -4.93
N PRO A 294 14.99 5.54 -5.69
CA PRO A 294 15.38 5.34 -7.07
C PRO A 294 15.08 6.54 -7.97
N GLU A 295 16.07 7.04 -8.67
CA GLU A 295 15.89 8.18 -9.59
C GLU A 295 14.81 7.90 -10.64
N CYS A 296 14.72 6.65 -11.11
CA CYS A 296 13.71 6.24 -12.10
C CYS A 296 12.27 6.26 -11.59
N TRP A 297 12.02 6.53 -10.30
CA TRP A 297 10.68 6.64 -9.70
C TRP A 297 10.14 8.07 -9.66
N ARG A 298 11.00 9.10 -9.78
CA ARG A 298 10.64 10.51 -9.55
C ARG A 298 9.47 11.01 -10.41
N ASP A 299 9.40 10.57 -11.65
CA ASP A 299 8.40 11.01 -12.61
C ASP A 299 7.32 9.95 -12.89
N LYS A 300 7.18 8.94 -12.03
CA LYS A 300 6.22 7.86 -12.23
C LYS A 300 4.95 8.07 -11.40
N ALA A 301 3.81 7.72 -11.98
CA ALA A 301 2.54 7.63 -11.27
C ALA A 301 2.48 6.31 -10.52
N ILE A 302 3.09 6.24 -9.34
CA ILE A 302 3.17 5.07 -8.47
C ILE A 302 2.91 5.47 -7.02
N THR A 303 2.38 4.55 -6.25
CA THR A 303 2.37 4.63 -4.78
C THR A 303 3.64 3.99 -4.22
N ILE A 304 4.29 4.63 -3.26
CA ILE A 304 5.47 4.10 -2.56
C ILE A 304 5.17 4.08 -1.07
N GLU A 305 5.01 2.91 -0.49
CA GLU A 305 4.87 2.74 0.94
C GLU A 305 6.25 2.80 1.62
N ILE A 306 6.37 3.69 2.60
CA ILE A 306 7.62 3.98 3.30
C ILE A 306 7.73 3.10 4.53
N GLU A 307 8.61 2.11 4.48
CA GLU A 307 8.80 1.14 5.55
C GLU A 307 9.92 1.56 6.51
N ALA A 308 9.86 2.78 6.99
CA ALA A 308 10.74 3.32 8.02
C ALA A 308 10.11 3.22 9.42
N LYS A 309 10.92 3.01 10.46
CA LYS A 309 10.43 2.83 11.84
C LYS A 309 9.91 4.13 12.46
N ALA A 310 10.42 5.30 12.02
CA ALA A 310 9.94 6.60 12.46
C ALA A 310 8.63 7.05 11.75
N LYS A 311 8.06 6.20 10.88
CA LYS A 311 6.71 6.35 10.35
C LYS A 311 6.48 7.69 9.64
N GLU A 312 5.45 8.46 10.07
CA GLU A 312 5.10 9.76 9.50
C GLU A 312 6.28 10.75 9.51
N ILE A 313 7.11 10.72 10.54
CA ILE A 313 8.30 11.59 10.65
C ILE A 313 9.30 11.28 9.52
N ALA A 314 9.48 10.00 9.19
CA ALA A 314 10.35 9.60 8.11
C ALA A 314 9.83 10.07 6.75
N ILE A 315 8.53 10.04 6.52
CA ILE A 315 7.90 10.52 5.28
C ILE A 315 8.09 12.04 5.16
N GLU A 316 7.78 12.80 6.21
CA GLU A 316 7.95 14.25 6.22
C GLU A 316 9.40 14.67 5.95
N LYS A 317 10.35 13.96 6.56
CA LYS A 317 11.78 14.19 6.30
C LYS A 317 12.14 13.86 4.85
N LEU A 318 11.74 12.71 4.35
CA LEU A 318 12.02 12.29 2.98
C LEU A 318 11.49 13.31 1.95
N VAL A 319 10.27 13.81 2.13
CA VAL A 319 9.69 14.86 1.26
C VAL A 319 10.56 16.12 1.24
N LYS A 320 11.05 16.55 2.40
CA LYS A 320 11.95 17.73 2.49
C LYS A 320 13.27 17.46 1.79
N ASP A 321 13.86 16.29 2.01
CA ASP A 321 15.15 15.92 1.42
C ASP A 321 15.08 15.83 -0.10
N LEU A 322 14.05 15.16 -0.64
CA LEU A 322 13.83 15.06 -2.09
C LEU A 322 13.63 16.43 -2.76
N ARG A 323 12.85 17.33 -2.13
CA ARG A 323 12.68 18.71 -2.62
C ARG A 323 14.00 19.48 -2.63
N ASN A 324 14.85 19.29 -1.64
CA ASN A 324 16.16 19.94 -1.58
C ASN A 324 17.12 19.43 -2.66
N MET A 325 17.04 18.15 -3.02
CA MET A 325 17.83 17.56 -4.10
C MET A 325 17.42 18.11 -5.49
N ASP A 326 16.16 18.49 -5.67
CA ASP A 326 15.65 19.05 -6.91
C ASP A 326 15.98 20.56 -7.10
N LEU A 327 16.43 21.23 -6.03
CA LEU A 327 16.88 22.62 -6.12
C LEU A 327 18.24 22.67 -6.85
N PRO A 328 18.38 23.51 -7.92
CA PRO A 328 19.67 23.69 -8.57
C PRO A 328 20.69 24.14 -7.49
N ALA A 329 21.82 23.45 -7.43
CA ALA A 329 22.90 23.81 -6.54
C ALA A 329 23.18 25.30 -6.68
N LYS A 330 22.81 26.12 -5.68
CA LYS A 330 23.19 27.53 -5.64
C LYS A 330 24.72 27.52 -5.67
N ARG A 331 25.30 27.93 -6.81
CA ARG A 331 26.73 28.21 -6.90
C ARG A 331 27.06 29.13 -5.73
N LEU A 332 27.73 28.58 -4.74
CA LEU A 332 28.46 29.38 -3.74
C LEU A 332 29.48 30.17 -4.54
N GLN A 333 29.09 31.36 -4.99
CA GLN A 333 30.06 32.35 -5.41
C GLN A 333 30.82 32.74 -4.15
N LYS A 334 32.06 32.23 -4.07
CA LYS A 334 33.07 32.77 -3.14
C LYS A 334 33.26 34.23 -3.51
N GLN A 335 32.83 35.12 -2.63
CA GLN A 335 33.39 36.46 -2.52
C GLN A 335 34.69 36.36 -1.72
#